data_e95e58c83f1001d47464c316cbbb02dd
#
_entry.id   e95e58c83f1001d47464c316cbbb02dd
#
_cell.length_a   1.000
_cell.length_b   1.000
_cell.length_c   1.000
_cell.angle_alpha   90.00
_cell.angle_beta   90.00
_cell.angle_gamma   90.00
#
_symmetry.space_group_name_H-M   'P 1'
#
loop_
_entity.id
_entity.type
_entity.pdbx_description
1 polymer ?
#
loop_
_entity_poly.entity_id
_entity_poly.type
_entity_poly.pdbx_seq_one_letter_code
_entity_poly.pdbx_strand_id
1 'polypeptide(L)'
;MTAIEVETGGLTDPGLVRAENQDQFFVGEISRGIRLHSDSVGIAPQTTLLGDPIGQLLMVADGMGGHRAGGEASGLAIRYFMTAILNRLQWNSLMAVGDQDHLLDDLREMLSEAHREIRRRSESSEALAGMGTTFTMAYIVWPRILVVHAGDTRCYVFSKGRLSLLTRDHTVANEMMRNGQLNANNERSPWANVLVNALGAGADGVQGDLTSCPLEPGDVVLMCSDGLNKHVDDATIEKILATGGRMQSICESLVQLAKQGGGTDNITVVAAKWTPTSKLPTMRVSAIAPCDHKIIQEMPRRSHSLSNTMSTIDEHATNLIPSADNDASGDTDPLTFEHF
;
A
#
# COMPACT_ATOMS: atom_id res chain seq x y z
N MET A 1 13.33 19.73 16.05
CA MET A 1 12.79 18.36 15.94
C MET A 1 13.99 17.42 15.98
N THR A 2 13.94 16.39 16.80
CA THR A 2 14.98 15.35 16.83
C THR A 2 14.90 14.57 15.52
N ALA A 3 16.01 14.45 14.78
CA ALA A 3 16.05 13.64 13.58
C ALA A 3 15.80 12.16 13.96
N ILE A 4 15.14 11.43 13.09
CA ILE A 4 14.81 10.00 13.29
C ILE A 4 15.55 9.20 12.23
N GLU A 5 16.27 8.19 12.67
CA GLU A 5 16.87 7.18 11.79
C GLU A 5 15.97 5.95 11.78
N VAL A 6 15.78 5.38 10.60
CA VAL A 6 14.96 4.18 10.41
C VAL A 6 15.86 3.02 10.05
N GLU A 7 15.81 1.95 10.84
CA GLU A 7 16.43 0.68 10.52
C GLU A 7 15.37 -0.28 10.00
N THR A 8 15.60 -0.91 8.87
CA THR A 8 14.66 -1.84 8.23
C THR A 8 15.29 -3.21 8.02
N GLY A 9 14.44 -4.22 7.95
CA GLY A 9 14.78 -5.57 7.54
C GLY A 9 13.62 -6.20 6.79
N GLY A 10 13.92 -7.19 5.94
CA GLY A 10 12.90 -7.94 5.23
C GLY A 10 13.47 -9.25 4.71
N LEU A 11 12.64 -10.30 4.76
CA LEU A 11 12.98 -11.61 4.25
C LEU A 11 11.72 -12.32 3.78
N THR A 12 11.82 -12.99 2.64
CA THR A 12 10.82 -13.93 2.14
C THR A 12 11.47 -15.26 1.84
N ASP A 13 10.80 -16.35 2.17
CA ASP A 13 11.30 -17.73 2.02
C ASP A 13 10.15 -18.62 1.53
N PRO A 14 10.36 -19.54 0.58
CA PRO A 14 9.30 -20.45 0.10
C PRO A 14 8.77 -21.40 1.17
N GLY A 15 9.40 -21.47 2.33
CA GLY A 15 9.11 -22.50 3.35
C GLY A 15 9.73 -23.83 2.99
N LEU A 16 9.19 -24.91 3.59
CA LEU A 16 9.72 -26.28 3.40
C LEU A 16 8.82 -27.15 2.51
N VAL A 17 7.60 -26.72 2.21
CA VAL A 17 6.58 -27.53 1.53
C VAL A 17 6.21 -26.96 0.16
N ARG A 18 6.17 -25.64 0.02
CA ARG A 18 5.80 -25.00 -1.23
C ARG A 18 6.93 -25.07 -2.26
N ALA A 19 6.59 -25.36 -3.50
CA ALA A 19 7.57 -25.39 -4.61
C ALA A 19 7.95 -24.00 -5.10
N GLU A 20 7.03 -23.04 -4.98
CA GLU A 20 7.20 -21.65 -5.45
C GLU A 20 6.86 -20.69 -4.32
N ASN A 21 7.51 -19.53 -4.34
CA ASN A 21 7.21 -18.44 -3.42
C ASN A 21 6.29 -17.44 -4.13
N GLN A 22 5.05 -17.32 -3.65
CA GLN A 22 4.03 -16.41 -4.17
C GLN A 22 3.87 -15.16 -3.31
N ASP A 23 4.56 -15.09 -2.18
CA ASP A 23 4.67 -13.90 -1.36
C ASP A 23 5.54 -12.84 -2.03
N GLN A 24 5.16 -11.58 -1.84
CA GLN A 24 5.98 -10.43 -2.21
C GLN A 24 6.00 -9.42 -1.07
N PHE A 25 7.12 -8.72 -0.94
CA PHE A 25 7.21 -7.59 -0.01
C PHE A 25 7.91 -6.39 -0.65
N PHE A 26 7.71 -5.24 -0.06
CA PHE A 26 8.41 -4.00 -0.39
C PHE A 26 8.76 -3.25 0.89
N VAL A 27 9.98 -2.73 0.94
CA VAL A 27 10.46 -1.81 1.98
C VAL A 27 11.16 -0.67 1.26
N GLY A 28 10.71 0.55 1.52
CA GLY A 28 11.30 1.72 0.87
C GLY A 28 11.08 3.00 1.64
N GLU A 29 11.93 3.98 1.38
CA GLU A 29 11.79 5.35 1.86
C GLU A 29 11.28 6.26 0.74
N ILE A 30 10.49 7.24 1.13
CA ILE A 30 9.97 8.26 0.23
C ILE A 30 10.73 9.54 0.51
N SER A 31 11.37 10.09 -0.52
CA SER A 31 12.14 11.33 -0.44
C SER A 31 11.74 12.29 -1.55
N ARG A 32 11.89 13.59 -1.29
CA ARG A 32 11.81 14.61 -2.34
C ARG A 32 13.12 14.67 -3.09
N GLY A 33 13.05 14.82 -4.40
CA GLY A 33 14.24 14.88 -5.23
C GLY A 33 14.18 15.96 -6.30
N ILE A 34 15.36 16.45 -6.68
CA ILE A 34 15.57 17.36 -7.81
C ILE A 34 16.45 16.64 -8.79
N ARG A 35 15.94 16.41 -10.01
CA ARG A 35 16.76 15.91 -11.11
C ARG A 35 17.43 17.09 -11.81
N LEU A 36 18.76 17.16 -11.75
CA LEU A 36 19.53 18.23 -12.32
C LEU A 36 19.68 18.02 -13.84
N HIS A 37 19.37 19.03 -14.62
CA HIS A 37 19.59 19.03 -16.07
C HIS A 37 20.85 19.82 -16.45
N SER A 38 21.04 20.99 -15.83
CA SER A 38 22.23 21.85 -15.98
C SER A 38 22.38 22.75 -14.77
N ASP A 39 23.59 23.16 -14.46
CA ASP A 39 23.91 24.10 -13.37
C ASP A 39 25.16 24.91 -13.67
N SER A 40 25.41 25.90 -12.82
CA SER A 40 26.63 26.73 -12.81
C SER A 40 27.49 26.52 -11.56
N VAL A 41 27.09 25.59 -10.67
CA VAL A 41 27.78 25.35 -9.38
C VAL A 41 28.66 24.09 -9.39
N GLY A 42 28.75 23.42 -10.55
CA GLY A 42 29.67 22.30 -10.78
C GLY A 42 29.15 20.94 -10.30
N ILE A 43 27.84 20.75 -10.21
CA ILE A 43 27.23 19.43 -9.92
C ILE A 43 27.16 18.66 -11.24
N ALA A 44 27.50 17.36 -11.21
CA ALA A 44 27.48 16.55 -12.42
C ALA A 44 26.06 16.52 -13.06
N PRO A 45 25.95 16.67 -14.39
CA PRO A 45 24.67 16.53 -15.12
C PRO A 45 24.00 15.18 -14.83
N GLN A 46 22.67 15.15 -14.90
CA GLN A 46 21.83 13.98 -14.61
C GLN A 46 21.89 13.47 -13.16
N THR A 47 22.49 14.21 -12.25
CA THR A 47 22.47 13.92 -10.82
C THR A 47 21.05 14.09 -10.25
N THR A 48 20.63 13.18 -9.39
CA THR A 48 19.45 13.36 -8.56
C THR A 48 19.88 13.73 -7.14
N LEU A 49 19.47 14.90 -6.70
CA LEU A 49 19.66 15.36 -5.33
C LEU A 49 18.45 14.93 -4.52
N LEU A 50 18.65 14.15 -3.48
CA LEU A 50 17.58 13.69 -2.61
C LEU A 50 17.64 14.44 -1.28
N GLY A 51 16.48 14.93 -0.86
CA GLY A 51 16.26 15.44 0.50
C GLY A 51 16.14 14.30 1.49
N ASP A 52 15.97 14.66 2.76
CA ASP A 52 15.69 13.69 3.81
C ASP A 52 14.39 12.93 3.51
N PRO A 53 14.29 11.65 3.93
CA PRO A 53 13.07 10.89 3.80
C PRO A 53 11.90 11.59 4.49
N ILE A 54 10.77 11.65 3.81
CA ILE A 54 9.52 12.21 4.32
C ILE A 54 8.56 11.12 4.81
N GLY A 55 8.84 9.87 4.47
CA GLY A 55 8.04 8.72 4.91
C GLY A 55 8.70 7.39 4.59
N GLN A 56 8.17 6.35 5.22
CA GLN A 56 8.53 4.95 4.99
C GLN A 56 7.33 4.19 4.46
N LEU A 57 7.59 3.25 3.58
CA LEU A 57 6.58 2.41 2.97
C LEU A 57 6.99 0.94 3.12
N LEU A 58 6.13 0.17 3.77
CA LEU A 58 6.29 -1.27 3.92
C LEU A 58 5.04 -1.92 3.32
N MET A 59 5.21 -2.98 2.54
CA MET A 59 4.11 -3.74 1.96
C MET A 59 4.41 -5.22 2.04
N VAL A 60 3.37 -6.02 2.29
CA VAL A 60 3.39 -7.48 2.21
C VAL A 60 2.15 -7.91 1.45
N ALA A 61 2.31 -8.84 0.52
CA ALA A 61 1.26 -9.41 -0.28
C ALA A 61 1.49 -10.93 -0.40
N ASP A 62 0.51 -11.72 0.01
CA ASP A 62 0.50 -13.17 -0.09
C ASP A 62 -0.37 -13.57 -1.29
N GLY A 63 0.26 -14.18 -2.28
CA GLY A 63 -0.37 -14.52 -3.54
C GLY A 63 -1.10 -15.86 -3.47
N MET A 64 -2.35 -15.88 -3.90
CA MET A 64 -3.16 -17.08 -4.00
C MET A 64 -3.57 -17.38 -5.45
N GLY A 65 -3.62 -18.65 -5.76
CA GLY A 65 -3.96 -19.15 -7.10
C GLY A 65 -3.09 -20.34 -7.49
N GLY A 66 -3.49 -21.03 -8.57
CA GLY A 66 -2.72 -22.17 -9.06
C GLY A 66 -1.39 -21.75 -9.68
N HIS A 67 -0.30 -22.46 -9.36
CA HIS A 67 1.02 -22.25 -9.96
C HIS A 67 1.51 -20.79 -9.84
N ARG A 68 1.94 -20.18 -10.96
CA ARG A 68 2.52 -18.82 -10.99
C ARG A 68 1.52 -17.68 -10.81
N ALA A 69 0.23 -17.98 -10.80
CA ALA A 69 -0.82 -16.96 -10.79
C ALA A 69 -0.82 -16.12 -9.50
N GLY A 70 -0.59 -16.73 -8.34
CA GLY A 70 -0.50 -16.02 -7.07
C GLY A 70 0.66 -15.02 -7.02
N GLY A 71 1.86 -15.44 -7.47
CA GLY A 71 3.03 -14.56 -7.51
C GLY A 71 2.89 -13.40 -8.50
N GLU A 72 2.13 -13.57 -9.60
CA GLU A 72 1.77 -12.47 -10.50
C GLU A 72 0.81 -11.49 -9.80
N ALA A 73 -0.18 -12.00 -9.06
CA ALA A 73 -1.15 -11.17 -8.35
C ALA A 73 -0.49 -10.32 -7.25
N SER A 74 0.32 -10.94 -6.39
CA SER A 74 1.04 -10.24 -5.30
C SER A 74 2.02 -9.20 -5.84
N GLY A 75 2.77 -9.55 -6.90
CA GLY A 75 3.66 -8.63 -7.57
C GLY A 75 2.93 -7.47 -8.24
N LEU A 76 1.77 -7.71 -8.86
CA LEU A 76 0.95 -6.68 -9.48
C LEU A 76 0.39 -5.71 -8.44
N ALA A 77 -0.09 -6.22 -7.29
CA ALA A 77 -0.58 -5.40 -6.19
C ALA A 77 0.51 -4.41 -5.71
N ILE A 78 1.71 -4.91 -5.40
CA ILE A 78 2.82 -4.06 -4.92
C ILE A 78 3.19 -3.02 -5.99
N ARG A 79 3.37 -3.40 -7.25
CA ARG A 79 3.71 -2.47 -8.34
C ARG A 79 2.64 -1.40 -8.53
N TYR A 80 1.36 -1.80 -8.45
CA TYR A 80 0.25 -0.86 -8.57
C TYR A 80 0.32 0.20 -7.45
N PHE A 81 0.43 -0.24 -6.18
CA PHE A 81 0.47 0.69 -5.06
C PHE A 81 1.71 1.59 -5.08
N MET A 82 2.89 1.08 -5.41
CA MET A 82 4.09 1.92 -5.60
C MET A 82 3.83 3.03 -6.62
N THR A 83 3.24 2.68 -7.77
CA THR A 83 2.95 3.66 -8.84
C THR A 83 1.88 4.66 -8.42
N ALA A 84 0.81 4.19 -7.77
CA ALA A 84 -0.30 5.03 -7.33
C ALA A 84 0.14 6.02 -6.25
N ILE A 85 0.93 5.57 -5.27
CA ILE A 85 1.49 6.39 -4.20
C ILE A 85 2.38 7.49 -4.79
N LEU A 86 3.30 7.14 -5.70
CA LEU A 86 4.21 8.12 -6.32
C LEU A 86 3.49 9.19 -7.14
N ASN A 87 2.36 8.86 -7.76
CA ASN A 87 1.70 9.75 -8.71
C ASN A 87 0.44 10.46 -8.18
N ARG A 88 -0.19 9.93 -7.12
CA ARG A 88 -1.50 10.41 -6.66
C ARG A 88 -1.49 10.98 -5.25
N LEU A 89 -0.71 10.38 -4.32
CA LEU A 89 -0.74 10.86 -2.96
C LEU A 89 -0.15 12.26 -2.84
N GLN A 90 -0.95 13.16 -2.31
CA GLN A 90 -0.48 14.48 -1.91
C GLN A 90 0.27 14.32 -0.56
N TRP A 91 1.59 14.34 -0.64
CA TRP A 91 2.50 14.08 0.48
C TRP A 91 2.27 14.96 1.72
N ASN A 92 1.56 16.08 1.57
CA ASN A 92 1.24 17.01 2.64
C ASN A 92 -0.04 16.63 3.42
N SER A 93 -0.90 15.78 2.87
CA SER A 93 -2.20 15.45 3.45
C SER A 93 -2.12 14.64 4.75
N LEU A 94 -1.05 13.84 4.93
CA LEU A 94 -0.81 13.11 6.19
C LEU A 94 -0.43 14.01 7.37
N MET A 95 0.13 15.19 7.09
CA MET A 95 0.56 16.15 8.10
C MET A 95 -0.50 17.22 8.38
N ALA A 96 -1.48 17.39 7.50
CA ALA A 96 -2.53 18.39 7.64
C ALA A 96 -3.66 17.84 8.52
N VAL A 97 -3.89 18.50 9.64
CA VAL A 97 -5.08 18.28 10.46
C VAL A 97 -6.28 18.76 9.65
N GLY A 98 -7.10 17.84 9.15
CA GLY A 98 -8.30 18.15 8.35
C GLY A 98 -8.37 17.46 6.97
N ASP A 99 -7.26 16.93 6.46
CA ASP A 99 -7.19 16.30 5.11
C ASP A 99 -7.20 14.76 5.17
N GLN A 100 -7.46 14.19 6.35
CA GLN A 100 -7.38 12.75 6.57
C GLN A 100 -8.49 11.99 5.82
N ASP A 101 -9.68 12.56 5.69
CA ASP A 101 -10.81 11.90 5.02
C ASP A 101 -10.52 11.71 3.52
N HIS A 102 -9.96 12.71 2.85
CA HIS A 102 -9.55 12.59 1.45
C HIS A 102 -8.48 11.53 1.23
N LEU A 103 -7.48 11.47 2.11
CA LEU A 103 -6.45 10.42 2.05
C LEU A 103 -7.04 9.01 2.21
N LEU A 104 -7.98 8.86 3.14
CA LEU A 104 -8.64 7.56 3.35
C LEU A 104 -9.48 7.15 2.14
N ASP A 105 -10.14 8.10 1.48
CA ASP A 105 -10.91 7.85 0.27
C ASP A 105 -10.00 7.51 -0.91
N ASP A 106 -8.89 8.23 -1.09
CA ASP A 106 -7.86 7.92 -2.11
C ASP A 106 -7.32 6.50 -1.94
N LEU A 107 -7.04 6.08 -0.69
CA LEU A 107 -6.53 4.74 -0.41
C LEU A 107 -7.57 3.64 -0.65
N ARG A 108 -8.85 3.89 -0.35
CA ARG A 108 -9.95 2.97 -0.69
C ARG A 108 -10.12 2.84 -2.19
N GLU A 109 -10.02 3.96 -2.92
CA GLU A 109 -10.07 3.95 -4.38
C GLU A 109 -8.90 3.17 -4.97
N MET A 110 -7.68 3.38 -4.47
CA MET A 110 -6.50 2.62 -4.88
C MET A 110 -6.68 1.11 -4.68
N LEU A 111 -7.25 0.68 -3.53
CA LEU A 111 -7.56 -0.74 -3.30
C LEU A 111 -8.55 -1.29 -4.32
N SER A 112 -9.61 -0.54 -4.59
CA SER A 112 -10.63 -0.92 -5.55
C SER A 112 -10.08 -1.00 -6.97
N GLU A 113 -9.19 -0.09 -7.35
CA GLU A 113 -8.53 -0.10 -8.67
C GLU A 113 -7.53 -1.25 -8.79
N ALA A 114 -6.72 -1.51 -7.74
CA ALA A 114 -5.80 -2.65 -7.71
C ALA A 114 -6.58 -3.97 -7.86
N HIS A 115 -7.69 -4.12 -7.14
CA HIS A 115 -8.59 -5.28 -7.28
C HIS A 115 -9.08 -5.46 -8.72
N ARG A 116 -9.58 -4.38 -9.35
CA ARG A 116 -10.05 -4.41 -10.73
C ARG A 116 -8.93 -4.77 -11.72
N GLU A 117 -7.73 -4.25 -11.51
CA GLU A 117 -6.58 -4.53 -12.37
C GLU A 117 -6.14 -5.99 -12.29
N ILE A 118 -6.08 -6.56 -11.06
CA ILE A 118 -5.76 -7.98 -10.87
C ILE A 118 -6.84 -8.86 -11.49
N ARG A 119 -8.13 -8.54 -11.34
CA ARG A 119 -9.21 -9.26 -12.00
C ARG A 119 -9.10 -9.22 -13.51
N ARG A 120 -8.89 -8.03 -14.08
CA ARG A 120 -8.69 -7.87 -15.52
C ARG A 120 -7.53 -8.72 -16.03
N ARG A 121 -6.45 -8.77 -15.26
CA ARG A 121 -5.28 -9.60 -15.58
C ARG A 121 -5.61 -11.10 -15.49
N SER A 122 -6.35 -11.50 -14.47
CA SER A 122 -6.84 -12.88 -14.29
C SER A 122 -7.67 -13.36 -15.49
N GLU A 123 -8.53 -12.48 -16.03
CA GLU A 123 -9.40 -12.77 -17.17
C GLU A 123 -8.63 -12.81 -18.51
N SER A 124 -7.41 -12.30 -18.56
CA SER A 124 -6.61 -12.21 -19.80
C SER A 124 -5.98 -13.54 -20.23
N SER A 125 -5.92 -14.54 -19.35
CA SER A 125 -5.29 -15.83 -19.63
C SER A 125 -5.84 -16.90 -18.70
N GLU A 126 -6.13 -18.07 -19.25
CA GLU A 126 -6.55 -19.25 -18.47
C GLU A 126 -5.51 -19.66 -17.40
N ALA A 127 -4.22 -19.47 -17.69
CA ALA A 127 -3.15 -19.73 -16.74
C ALA A 127 -3.15 -18.81 -15.51
N LEU A 128 -3.85 -17.67 -15.58
CA LEU A 128 -3.99 -16.69 -14.51
C LEU A 128 -5.39 -16.70 -13.89
N ALA A 129 -6.27 -17.59 -14.36
CA ALA A 129 -7.65 -17.65 -13.90
C ALA A 129 -7.73 -17.88 -12.39
N GLY A 130 -8.52 -17.04 -11.70
CA GLY A 130 -8.72 -17.12 -10.25
C GLY A 130 -7.54 -16.65 -9.41
N MET A 131 -6.56 -15.94 -9.99
CA MET A 131 -5.48 -15.34 -9.20
C MET A 131 -6.02 -14.24 -8.28
N GLY A 132 -5.43 -14.16 -7.10
CA GLY A 132 -5.69 -13.13 -6.12
C GLY A 132 -4.51 -12.96 -5.18
N THR A 133 -4.63 -12.00 -4.29
CA THR A 133 -3.60 -11.77 -3.26
C THR A 133 -4.18 -11.04 -2.07
N THR A 134 -3.67 -11.33 -0.88
CA THR A 134 -3.78 -10.43 0.25
C THR A 134 -2.99 -9.16 -0.01
N PHE A 135 -3.24 -8.13 0.75
CA PHE A 135 -2.43 -6.91 0.70
C PHE A 135 -2.45 -6.17 2.02
N THR A 136 -1.29 -5.92 2.57
CA THR A 136 -1.12 -5.05 3.73
C THR A 136 -0.01 -4.06 3.44
N MET A 137 -0.32 -2.78 3.64
CA MET A 137 0.61 -1.67 3.48
C MET A 137 0.66 -0.85 4.76
N ALA A 138 1.85 -0.54 5.23
CA ALA A 138 2.10 0.45 6.26
C ALA A 138 2.78 1.66 5.64
N TYR A 139 2.11 2.80 5.68
CA TYR A 139 2.65 4.09 5.29
C TYR A 139 2.94 4.91 6.55
N ILE A 140 4.20 5.22 6.76
CA ILE A 140 4.65 5.88 7.97
C ILE A 140 5.20 7.26 7.62
N VAL A 141 4.55 8.31 8.14
CA VAL A 141 5.07 9.66 8.19
C VAL A 141 5.20 10.02 9.66
N TRP A 142 6.45 9.98 10.13
CA TRP A 142 6.73 10.13 11.55
C TRP A 142 6.01 11.33 12.17
N PRO A 143 5.35 11.20 13.32
CA PRO A 143 5.27 10.02 14.19
C PRO A 143 3.98 9.18 14.03
N ARG A 144 3.43 9.06 12.83
CA ARG A 144 2.18 8.32 12.60
C ARG A 144 2.36 7.21 11.58
N ILE A 145 1.67 6.10 11.83
CA ILE A 145 1.48 5.00 10.88
C ILE A 145 0.04 4.99 10.39
N LEU A 146 -0.12 4.74 9.10
CA LEU A 146 -1.38 4.41 8.46
C LEU A 146 -1.26 3.04 7.82
N VAL A 147 -2.14 2.12 8.18
CA VAL A 147 -2.19 0.76 7.65
C VAL A 147 -3.40 0.60 6.77
N VAL A 148 -3.18 0.09 5.56
CA VAL A 148 -4.21 -0.35 4.60
C VAL A 148 -4.13 -1.85 4.50
N HIS A 149 -5.26 -2.54 4.66
CA HIS A 149 -5.26 -3.98 4.80
C HIS A 149 -6.44 -4.65 4.09
N ALA A 150 -6.17 -5.76 3.40
CA ALA A 150 -7.14 -6.70 2.84
C ALA A 150 -6.53 -8.11 2.83
N GLY A 151 -7.14 -9.05 3.57
CA GLY A 151 -6.68 -10.44 3.64
C GLY A 151 -6.36 -10.90 5.06
N ASP A 152 -5.35 -11.75 5.22
CA ASP A 152 -4.87 -12.29 6.49
C ASP A 152 -3.36 -12.11 6.71
N THR A 153 -2.68 -11.31 5.88
CA THR A 153 -1.37 -10.76 6.22
C THR A 153 -1.50 -9.82 7.41
N ARG A 154 -0.54 -9.80 8.31
CA ARG A 154 -0.66 -9.06 9.58
C ARG A 154 0.33 -7.91 9.67
N CYS A 155 -0.10 -6.85 10.36
CA CYS A 155 0.73 -5.73 10.76
C CYS A 155 0.63 -5.54 12.27
N TYR A 156 1.79 -5.47 12.94
CA TYR A 156 1.93 -5.30 14.38
C TYR A 156 2.74 -4.04 14.70
N VAL A 157 2.50 -3.49 15.87
CA VAL A 157 3.40 -2.54 16.53
C VAL A 157 3.89 -3.16 17.84
N PHE A 158 5.20 -3.20 18.01
CA PHE A 158 5.84 -3.52 19.28
C PHE A 158 6.31 -2.21 19.92
N SER A 159 5.68 -1.88 21.04
CA SER A 159 5.93 -0.65 21.80
C SER A 159 5.99 -0.95 23.29
N LYS A 160 6.98 -0.40 23.98
CA LYS A 160 7.13 -0.54 25.44
C LYS A 160 7.08 -2.00 25.94
N GLY A 161 7.64 -2.90 25.15
CA GLY A 161 7.71 -4.33 25.52
C GLY A 161 6.43 -5.14 25.23
N ARG A 162 5.46 -4.58 24.52
CA ARG A 162 4.19 -5.23 24.16
C ARG A 162 3.95 -5.23 22.67
N LEU A 163 3.51 -6.37 22.15
CA LEU A 163 3.08 -6.54 20.78
C LEU A 163 1.58 -6.24 20.66
N SER A 164 1.21 -5.45 19.67
CA SER A 164 -0.19 -5.10 19.37
C SER A 164 -0.46 -5.33 17.89
N LEU A 165 -1.48 -6.14 17.59
CA LEU A 165 -1.94 -6.38 16.23
C LEU A 165 -2.78 -5.18 15.76
N LEU A 166 -2.44 -4.61 14.60
CA LEU A 166 -3.16 -3.48 13.99
C LEU A 166 -4.17 -3.91 12.93
N THR A 167 -3.97 -5.07 12.32
CA THR A 167 -4.85 -5.64 11.28
C THR A 167 -5.78 -6.68 11.87
N ARG A 168 -6.79 -7.03 11.12
CA ARG A 168 -7.71 -8.11 11.43
C ARG A 168 -7.78 -9.05 10.25
N ASP A 169 -7.53 -10.34 10.46
CA ASP A 169 -7.59 -11.31 9.39
C ASP A 169 -9.00 -11.39 8.79
N HIS A 170 -9.11 -11.22 7.49
CA HIS A 170 -10.35 -11.34 6.73
C HIS A 170 -10.61 -12.79 6.34
N THR A 171 -10.85 -13.64 7.34
CA THR A 171 -11.14 -15.07 7.14
C THR A 171 -12.59 -15.39 7.57
N VAL A 172 -13.11 -16.48 6.99
CA VAL A 172 -14.45 -16.99 7.34
C VAL A 172 -14.53 -17.26 8.83
N ALA A 173 -13.48 -17.84 9.44
CA ALA A 173 -13.45 -18.09 10.88
C ALA A 173 -13.61 -16.81 11.70
N ASN A 174 -12.90 -15.73 11.35
CA ASN A 174 -13.02 -14.45 12.03
C ASN A 174 -14.41 -13.82 11.85
N GLU A 175 -15.00 -13.92 10.67
CA GLU A 175 -16.37 -13.43 10.45
C GLU A 175 -17.39 -14.25 11.28
N MET A 176 -17.23 -15.56 11.36
CA MET A 176 -18.09 -16.41 12.20
C MET A 176 -17.93 -16.10 13.68
N MET A 177 -16.70 -15.80 14.16
CA MET A 177 -16.47 -15.36 15.55
C MET A 177 -17.16 -14.03 15.86
N ARG A 178 -17.06 -13.06 14.95
CA ARG A 178 -17.75 -11.76 15.10
C ARG A 178 -19.26 -11.90 15.20
N ASN A 179 -19.81 -12.81 14.42
CA ASN A 179 -21.26 -13.07 14.39
C ASN A 179 -21.72 -13.99 15.51
N GLY A 180 -20.83 -14.36 16.47
CA GLY A 180 -21.15 -15.24 17.58
C GLY A 180 -21.42 -16.69 17.19
N GLN A 181 -21.07 -17.09 15.96
CA GLN A 181 -21.29 -18.43 15.41
C GLN A 181 -20.13 -19.39 15.73
N LEU A 182 -18.98 -18.86 16.11
CA LEU A 182 -17.79 -19.62 16.51
C LEU A 182 -17.24 -19.04 17.82
N ASN A 183 -16.78 -19.92 18.72
CA ASN A 183 -16.10 -19.49 19.94
C ASN A 183 -14.62 -19.22 19.65
N ALA A 184 -14.02 -18.22 20.30
CA ALA A 184 -12.62 -17.81 20.14
C ALA A 184 -11.59 -18.93 20.40
N ASN A 185 -11.97 -20.01 21.07
CA ASN A 185 -11.10 -21.17 21.35
C ASN A 185 -10.98 -22.16 20.17
N ASN A 186 -11.59 -21.90 19.04
CA ASN A 186 -11.61 -22.80 17.88
C ASN A 186 -10.54 -22.40 16.83
N GLU A 187 -9.30 -22.19 17.27
CA GLU A 187 -8.14 -21.87 16.42
C GLU A 187 -7.86 -22.93 15.34
N ARG A 188 -8.44 -24.14 15.45
CA ARG A 188 -8.32 -25.23 14.48
C ARG A 188 -9.54 -25.34 13.54
N SER A 189 -10.28 -24.24 13.36
CA SER A 189 -11.39 -24.26 12.42
C SER A 189 -10.89 -24.51 10.99
N PRO A 190 -11.54 -25.39 10.21
CA PRO A 190 -11.22 -25.57 8.78
C PRO A 190 -11.41 -24.26 7.98
N TRP A 191 -12.09 -23.28 8.56
CA TRP A 191 -12.37 -21.96 7.97
C TRP A 191 -11.31 -20.89 8.31
N ALA A 192 -10.28 -21.25 9.09
CA ALA A 192 -9.25 -20.31 9.54
C ALA A 192 -8.44 -19.71 8.38
N ASN A 193 -8.23 -20.48 7.31
CA ASN A 193 -7.45 -20.07 6.14
C ASN A 193 -8.33 -19.75 4.90
N VAL A 194 -9.65 -19.64 5.08
CA VAL A 194 -10.56 -19.30 3.97
C VAL A 194 -10.80 -17.81 3.99
N LEU A 195 -10.24 -17.11 3.02
CA LEU A 195 -10.37 -15.66 2.89
C LEU A 195 -11.77 -15.27 2.44
N VAL A 196 -12.32 -14.23 3.06
CA VAL A 196 -13.57 -13.57 2.65
C VAL A 196 -13.30 -12.28 1.88
N ASN A 197 -12.07 -11.77 1.94
CA ASN A 197 -11.69 -10.49 1.33
C ASN A 197 -10.23 -10.51 0.89
N ALA A 198 -9.99 -10.30 -0.40
CA ALA A 198 -8.66 -10.24 -0.99
C ALA A 198 -8.71 -9.51 -2.34
N LEU A 199 -7.57 -8.99 -2.81
CA LEU A 199 -7.46 -8.37 -4.12
C LEU A 199 -7.57 -9.42 -5.23
N GLY A 200 -8.35 -9.14 -6.25
CA GLY A 200 -8.54 -10.03 -7.40
C GLY A 200 -9.55 -11.17 -7.19
N ALA A 201 -9.86 -11.52 -5.94
CA ALA A 201 -10.78 -12.57 -5.58
C ALA A 201 -12.21 -12.04 -5.33
N GLY A 202 -13.22 -12.89 -5.51
CA GLY A 202 -14.62 -12.54 -5.28
C GLY A 202 -15.24 -11.67 -6.37
N ALA A 203 -16.56 -11.57 -6.36
CA ALA A 203 -17.35 -10.80 -7.34
C ALA A 203 -17.70 -9.39 -6.86
N ASP A 204 -17.78 -9.18 -5.55
CA ASP A 204 -18.43 -8.01 -4.93
C ASP A 204 -17.47 -6.84 -4.63
N GLY A 205 -16.22 -6.92 -5.11
CA GLY A 205 -15.20 -5.91 -4.81
C GLY A 205 -14.39 -6.25 -3.57
N VAL A 206 -13.49 -5.34 -3.19
CA VAL A 206 -12.62 -5.44 -2.02
C VAL A 206 -12.99 -4.39 -0.99
N GLN A 207 -13.04 -4.76 0.28
CA GLN A 207 -13.23 -3.85 1.41
C GLN A 207 -11.90 -3.73 2.17
N GLY A 208 -11.28 -2.55 2.13
CA GLY A 208 -10.05 -2.30 2.85
C GLY A 208 -10.29 -1.84 4.28
N ASP A 209 -9.65 -2.48 5.25
CA ASP A 209 -9.51 -1.94 6.59
C ASP A 209 -8.42 -0.86 6.61
N LEU A 210 -8.72 0.25 7.26
CA LEU A 210 -7.81 1.40 7.42
C LEU A 210 -7.64 1.68 8.90
N THR A 211 -6.40 1.58 9.38
CA THR A 211 -6.04 1.79 10.79
C THR A 211 -4.91 2.80 10.90
N SER A 212 -4.99 3.72 11.85
CA SER A 212 -3.92 4.69 12.11
C SER A 212 -3.65 4.79 13.60
N CYS A 213 -2.36 4.85 13.96
CA CYS A 213 -1.96 5.11 15.34
C CYS A 213 -0.67 5.94 15.39
N PRO A 214 -0.38 6.59 16.54
CA PRO A 214 0.93 7.22 16.76
C PRO A 214 2.00 6.16 17.02
N LEU A 215 3.24 6.50 16.65
CA LEU A 215 4.44 5.76 16.99
C LEU A 215 5.32 6.57 17.94
N GLU A 216 6.03 5.88 18.82
CA GLU A 216 7.01 6.46 19.73
C GLU A 216 8.44 6.05 19.31
N PRO A 217 9.47 6.84 19.70
CA PRO A 217 10.86 6.45 19.47
C PRO A 217 11.19 5.10 20.12
N GLY A 218 11.73 4.17 19.34
CA GLY A 218 12.04 2.82 19.76
C GLY A 218 10.99 1.78 19.35
N ASP A 219 9.83 2.21 18.90
CA ASP A 219 8.81 1.30 18.40
C ASP A 219 9.29 0.53 17.16
N VAL A 220 8.79 -0.69 17.04
CA VAL A 220 9.03 -1.56 15.87
C VAL A 220 7.69 -1.85 15.20
N VAL A 221 7.60 -1.62 13.91
CA VAL A 221 6.51 -2.13 13.06
C VAL A 221 6.97 -3.44 12.46
N LEU A 222 6.16 -4.48 12.61
CA LEU A 222 6.38 -5.81 12.01
C LEU A 222 5.21 -6.14 11.11
N MET A 223 5.50 -6.61 9.89
CA MET A 223 4.49 -7.14 8.98
C MET A 223 4.88 -8.53 8.53
N CYS A 224 3.89 -9.40 8.32
CA CYS A 224 4.16 -10.77 7.88
C CYS A 224 3.00 -11.35 7.06
N SER A 225 3.31 -12.38 6.26
CA SER A 225 2.31 -13.29 5.70
C SER A 225 1.88 -14.34 6.75
N ASP A 226 0.81 -15.06 6.44
CA ASP A 226 0.22 -16.07 7.32
C ASP A 226 1.18 -17.25 7.61
N GLY A 227 2.17 -17.48 6.72
CA GLY A 227 3.20 -18.51 6.94
C GLY A 227 4.05 -18.28 8.18
N LEU A 228 4.14 -17.04 8.70
CA LEU A 228 4.76 -16.82 10.01
C LEU A 228 3.82 -17.28 11.14
N ASN A 229 2.60 -16.76 11.18
CA ASN A 229 1.70 -16.98 12.34
C ASN A 229 1.11 -18.38 12.38
N LYS A 230 1.15 -19.14 11.31
CA LYS A 230 0.84 -20.58 11.31
C LYS A 230 1.77 -21.40 12.23
N HIS A 231 2.97 -20.90 12.46
CA HIS A 231 4.03 -21.64 13.17
C HIS A 231 4.62 -20.89 14.36
N VAL A 232 4.47 -19.57 14.45
CA VAL A 232 5.04 -18.73 15.50
C VAL A 232 3.91 -17.88 16.10
N ASP A 233 3.63 -18.08 17.37
CA ASP A 233 2.59 -17.33 18.08
C ASP A 233 3.04 -15.90 18.44
N ASP A 234 2.08 -15.04 18.72
CA ASP A 234 2.31 -13.63 19.04
C ASP A 234 3.24 -13.46 20.26
N ALA A 235 3.14 -14.34 21.25
CA ALA A 235 4.00 -14.30 22.43
C ALA A 235 5.47 -14.59 22.11
N THR A 236 5.71 -15.47 21.15
CA THR A 236 7.06 -15.75 20.65
C THR A 236 7.59 -14.60 19.81
N ILE A 237 6.77 -14.00 18.94
CA ILE A 237 7.11 -12.78 18.18
C ILE A 237 7.49 -11.66 19.15
N GLU A 238 6.68 -11.42 20.19
CA GLU A 238 6.95 -10.41 21.22
C GLU A 238 8.29 -10.64 21.91
N LYS A 239 8.59 -11.87 22.30
CA LYS A 239 9.88 -12.23 22.92
C LYS A 239 11.07 -11.95 22.00
N ILE A 240 10.98 -12.31 20.72
CA ILE A 240 12.05 -12.06 19.74
C ILE A 240 12.27 -10.55 19.56
N LEU A 241 11.20 -9.76 19.41
CA LEU A 241 11.30 -8.31 19.30
C LEU A 241 11.89 -7.67 20.57
N ALA A 242 11.56 -8.21 21.76
CA ALA A 242 12.09 -7.76 23.03
C ALA A 242 13.60 -8.02 23.20
N THR A 243 14.18 -8.99 22.51
CA THR A 243 15.64 -9.20 22.53
C THR A 243 16.41 -8.03 21.92
N GLY A 244 15.73 -7.25 21.07
CA GLY A 244 16.36 -6.16 20.31
C GLY A 244 17.32 -6.69 19.24
N GLY A 245 18.10 -5.79 18.68
CA GLY A 245 19.07 -6.11 17.64
C GLY A 245 18.67 -5.51 16.28
N ARG A 246 19.38 -5.96 15.24
CA ARG A 246 19.17 -5.49 13.87
C ARG A 246 17.86 -6.05 13.31
N MET A 247 17.10 -5.20 12.62
CA MET A 247 15.80 -5.59 12.07
C MET A 247 15.92 -6.76 11.08
N GLN A 248 16.99 -6.78 10.28
CA GLN A 248 17.27 -7.90 9.38
C GLN A 248 17.46 -9.22 10.14
N SER A 249 18.22 -9.23 11.23
CA SER A 249 18.44 -10.44 12.05
C SER A 249 17.18 -10.91 12.76
N ILE A 250 16.29 -9.98 13.13
CA ILE A 250 14.96 -10.32 13.67
C ILE A 250 14.12 -11.02 12.61
N CYS A 251 14.06 -10.50 11.38
CA CYS A 251 13.34 -11.14 10.27
C CYS A 251 13.89 -12.56 10.01
N GLU A 252 15.20 -12.73 9.95
CA GLU A 252 15.86 -14.02 9.77
C GLU A 252 15.50 -15.02 10.87
N SER A 253 15.50 -14.55 12.12
CA SER A 253 15.16 -15.39 13.28
C SER A 253 13.71 -15.86 13.24
N LEU A 254 12.78 -14.97 12.90
CA LEU A 254 11.35 -15.29 12.81
C LEU A 254 11.06 -16.26 11.66
N VAL A 255 11.64 -16.06 10.48
CA VAL A 255 11.52 -16.99 9.34
C VAL A 255 12.11 -18.36 9.71
N GLN A 256 13.25 -18.40 10.37
CA GLN A 256 13.86 -19.66 10.81
C GLN A 256 13.00 -20.40 11.83
N LEU A 257 12.37 -19.69 12.78
CA LEU A 257 11.43 -20.28 13.73
C LEU A 257 10.20 -20.87 13.04
N ALA A 258 9.62 -20.15 12.07
CA ALA A 258 8.48 -20.65 11.30
C ALA A 258 8.86 -21.93 10.52
N LYS A 259 10.05 -21.98 9.92
CA LYS A 259 10.57 -23.19 9.25
C LYS A 259 10.76 -24.35 10.24
N GLN A 260 11.28 -24.08 11.44
CA GLN A 260 11.41 -25.11 12.50
C GLN A 260 10.06 -25.60 12.99
N GLY A 261 9.03 -24.75 12.98
CA GLY A 261 7.64 -25.10 13.30
C GLY A 261 6.92 -25.92 12.22
N GLY A 262 7.57 -26.12 11.06
CA GLY A 262 7.04 -26.92 9.96
C GLY A 262 7.14 -26.26 8.59
N GLY A 263 7.17 -24.91 8.50
CA GLY A 263 7.36 -24.16 7.26
C GLY A 263 6.41 -24.57 6.14
N THR A 264 5.13 -24.75 6.44
CA THR A 264 4.15 -25.33 5.52
C THR A 264 3.71 -24.39 4.40
N ASP A 265 4.03 -23.11 4.52
CA ASP A 265 3.70 -22.09 3.54
C ASP A 265 4.88 -21.17 3.22
N ASN A 266 4.70 -20.26 2.26
CA ASN A 266 5.60 -19.14 2.04
C ASN A 266 5.64 -18.26 3.29
N ILE A 267 6.81 -17.78 3.66
CA ILE A 267 7.03 -17.04 4.91
C ILE A 267 7.67 -15.71 4.57
N THR A 268 6.96 -14.63 4.80
CA THR A 268 7.46 -13.27 4.58
C THR A 268 7.39 -12.47 5.87
N VAL A 269 8.48 -11.81 6.21
CA VAL A 269 8.58 -10.95 7.40
C VAL A 269 9.30 -9.66 7.03
N VAL A 270 8.71 -8.53 7.42
CA VAL A 270 9.28 -7.20 7.26
C VAL A 270 9.24 -6.49 8.60
N ALA A 271 10.32 -5.81 8.96
CA ALA A 271 10.41 -5.04 10.20
C ALA A 271 11.05 -3.68 9.97
N ALA A 272 10.59 -2.66 10.72
CA ALA A 272 11.18 -1.33 10.74
C ALA A 272 11.16 -0.76 12.15
N LYS A 273 12.24 -0.08 12.54
CA LYS A 273 12.44 0.54 13.86
C LYS A 273 12.85 1.99 13.73
N TRP A 274 12.23 2.86 14.51
CA TRP A 274 12.50 4.30 14.53
C TRP A 274 13.31 4.67 15.76
N THR A 275 14.51 5.23 15.57
CA THR A 275 15.40 5.65 16.68
C THR A 275 15.77 7.12 16.53
N PRO A 276 15.81 7.89 17.63
CA PRO A 276 16.33 9.25 17.61
C PRO A 276 17.79 9.25 17.16
N THR A 277 18.14 10.20 16.31
CA THR A 277 19.52 10.38 15.86
C THR A 277 19.96 11.83 16.05
N SER A 278 21.27 12.01 16.36
CA SER A 278 21.90 13.32 16.37
C SER A 278 22.48 13.73 15.01
N LYS A 279 22.33 12.90 13.97
CA LYS A 279 22.81 13.21 12.63
C LYS A 279 22.02 14.41 12.08
N LEU A 280 22.75 15.40 11.58
CA LEU A 280 22.15 16.54 10.89
C LEU A 280 21.59 16.08 9.54
N PRO A 281 20.52 16.75 9.04
CA PRO A 281 20.01 16.53 7.68
C PRO A 281 21.14 16.68 6.67
N THR A 282 21.27 15.72 5.77
CA THR A 282 22.28 15.73 4.72
C THR A 282 21.65 15.58 3.36
N MET A 283 22.08 16.42 2.42
CA MET A 283 21.75 16.21 1.01
C MET A 283 22.45 14.93 0.53
N ARG A 284 21.65 13.97 0.04
CA ARG A 284 22.16 12.72 -0.54
C ARG A 284 22.26 12.89 -2.06
N VAL A 285 23.40 12.52 -2.63
CA VAL A 285 23.59 12.46 -4.07
C VAL A 285 23.41 11.01 -4.49
N SER A 286 22.41 10.73 -5.31
CA SER A 286 22.20 9.41 -5.89
C SER A 286 22.69 9.42 -7.34
N ALA A 287 23.74 8.64 -7.61
CA ALA A 287 24.05 8.27 -8.97
C ALA A 287 23.04 7.17 -9.39
N ILE A 288 22.20 7.47 -10.36
CA ILE A 288 21.30 6.46 -10.92
C ILE A 288 22.19 5.49 -11.70
N ALA A 289 22.31 4.25 -11.20
CA ALA A 289 22.79 3.16 -12.04
C ALA A 289 21.85 3.08 -13.26
N PRO A 290 22.37 2.88 -14.50
CA PRO A 290 21.51 2.76 -15.66
C PRO A 290 20.53 1.60 -15.43
N CYS A 291 19.25 1.94 -15.27
CA CYS A 291 18.19 0.95 -15.23
C CYS A 291 18.09 0.30 -16.60
N ASP A 292 18.19 -1.02 -16.66
CA ASP A 292 17.76 -1.78 -17.83
C ASP A 292 16.28 -1.46 -18.09
N HIS A 293 16.02 -0.78 -19.20
CA HIS A 293 14.70 -0.25 -19.58
C HIS A 293 13.61 -1.30 -19.86
N LYS A 294 13.86 -2.58 -19.58
CA LYS A 294 12.93 -3.66 -19.92
C LYS A 294 11.70 -3.79 -19.00
N ILE A 295 11.70 -3.19 -17.82
CA ILE A 295 10.61 -3.43 -16.83
C ILE A 295 9.48 -2.40 -16.91
N ILE A 296 9.69 -1.23 -17.55
CA ILE A 296 8.71 -0.12 -17.54
C ILE A 296 7.89 -0.02 -18.84
N GLN A 297 8.21 -0.80 -19.88
CA GLN A 297 7.59 -0.63 -21.21
C GLN A 297 6.20 -1.30 -21.39
N GLU A 298 5.68 -2.05 -20.41
CA GLU A 298 4.43 -2.80 -20.58
C GLU A 298 3.20 -2.22 -19.84
N MET A 299 3.28 -1.03 -19.28
CA MET A 299 2.06 -0.38 -18.78
C MET A 299 1.40 0.44 -19.90
N PRO A 300 0.14 0.14 -20.28
CA PRO A 300 -0.55 0.89 -21.32
C PRO A 300 -0.74 2.35 -20.89
N ARG A 301 -0.11 3.26 -21.60
CA ARG A 301 -0.42 4.68 -21.48
C ARG A 301 -1.87 4.88 -21.94
N ARG A 302 -2.79 5.24 -21.07
CA ARG A 302 -4.07 5.79 -21.50
C ARG A 302 -3.80 7.09 -22.24
N SER A 303 -3.88 7.04 -23.55
CA SER A 303 -4.02 8.25 -24.36
C SER A 303 -5.43 8.79 -24.12
N HIS A 304 -5.56 9.86 -23.37
CA HIS A 304 -6.74 10.71 -23.50
C HIS A 304 -6.67 11.34 -24.88
N SER A 305 -7.32 10.72 -25.84
CA SER A 305 -7.64 11.36 -27.09
C SER A 305 -8.74 12.39 -26.80
N LEU A 306 -8.33 13.61 -26.56
CA LEU A 306 -9.21 14.75 -26.80
C LEU A 306 -9.39 14.79 -28.31
N SER A 307 -10.51 14.31 -28.79
CA SER A 307 -10.95 14.53 -30.16
C SER A 307 -11.26 16.00 -30.34
N ASN A 308 -10.26 16.76 -30.81
CA ASN A 308 -10.48 18.07 -31.40
C ASN A 308 -11.09 17.82 -32.79
N THR A 309 -12.38 17.83 -32.88
CA THR A 309 -13.09 18.13 -34.12
C THR A 309 -13.00 19.63 -34.35
N MET A 310 -11.93 20.08 -35.00
CA MET A 310 -11.93 21.35 -35.70
C MET A 310 -12.68 21.16 -37.00
N SER A 311 -13.94 21.59 -37.04
CA SER A 311 -14.66 21.84 -38.27
C SER A 311 -14.12 23.14 -38.87
N THR A 312 -13.70 23.03 -40.11
CA THR A 312 -13.43 24.12 -41.04
C THR A 312 -14.59 25.11 -41.08
N ILE A 313 -14.27 26.37 -40.78
CA ILE A 313 -15.20 27.50 -41.02
C ILE A 313 -14.75 28.13 -42.35
N ASP A 314 -15.67 28.03 -43.33
CA ASP A 314 -15.63 28.79 -44.57
C ASP A 314 -15.86 30.29 -44.30
N GLU A 315 -15.02 31.14 -44.88
CA GLU A 315 -15.23 32.57 -45.02
C GLU A 315 -16.39 32.79 -46.00
N HIS A 316 -17.42 33.50 -45.59
CA HIS A 316 -18.18 34.51 -46.29
C HIS A 316 -19.54 34.79 -45.57
N ALA A 317 -19.66 35.93 -45.02
CA ALA A 317 -20.76 36.91 -45.28
C ALA A 317 -20.91 37.93 -44.16
N THR A 318 -20.73 39.11 -44.59
CA THR A 318 -21.00 40.43 -43.99
C THR A 318 -22.47 40.64 -43.61
N ASN A 319 -22.64 41.49 -42.59
CA ASN A 319 -23.78 42.42 -42.32
C ASN A 319 -25.06 41.86 -41.65
N LEU A 320 -25.33 42.39 -40.46
CA LEU A 320 -26.42 43.32 -40.11
C LEU A 320 -26.75 43.24 -38.61
N ILE A 321 -26.54 44.38 -37.98
CA ILE A 321 -27.17 44.73 -36.70
C ILE A 321 -28.60 45.25 -37.01
N PRO A 322 -29.60 44.99 -36.20
CA PRO A 322 -30.16 46.06 -35.39
C PRO A 322 -30.53 45.72 -33.95
N SER A 323 -30.32 46.70 -33.16
CA SER A 323 -30.82 47.31 -31.94
C SER A 323 -32.15 46.86 -31.33
N ALA A 324 -32.11 46.82 -29.99
CA ALA A 324 -33.09 47.36 -29.01
C ALA A 324 -34.50 46.67 -28.93
N ASP A 325 -34.93 46.28 -27.78
CA ASP A 325 -35.65 47.02 -26.78
C ASP A 325 -36.13 46.13 -25.61
N ASN A 326 -36.02 46.66 -24.43
CA ASN A 326 -36.85 46.64 -23.22
C ASN A 326 -38.10 45.77 -23.15
N ASP A 327 -38.30 45.10 -22.03
CA ASP A 327 -39.25 45.39 -20.96
C ASP A 327 -39.39 44.18 -20.03
N ALA A 328 -39.09 44.35 -18.81
CA ALA A 328 -39.90 44.67 -17.63
C ALA A 328 -40.75 43.52 -17.05
N SER A 329 -40.52 43.38 -15.78
CA SER A 329 -41.46 43.08 -14.69
C SER A 329 -41.85 41.65 -14.36
N GLY A 330 -41.66 41.36 -13.11
CA GLY A 330 -42.68 40.81 -12.21
C GLY A 330 -42.19 39.63 -11.38
N ASP A 331 -41.74 39.92 -10.22
CA ASP A 331 -42.35 39.72 -8.90
C ASP A 331 -42.40 38.31 -8.32
N THR A 332 -41.94 38.32 -7.07
CA THR A 332 -42.37 37.63 -5.83
C THR A 332 -41.88 36.20 -5.59
N ASP A 333 -40.90 36.07 -4.76
CA ASP A 333 -40.75 35.64 -3.35
C ASP A 333 -41.67 34.50 -2.80
N PRO A 334 -41.39 34.00 -1.63
CA PRO A 334 -40.65 32.80 -1.25
C PRO A 334 -41.57 31.81 -0.50
N LEU A 335 -41.03 30.67 -0.02
CA LEU A 335 -41.42 29.99 1.22
C LEU A 335 -40.74 28.62 1.33
N THR A 336 -39.85 28.51 2.30
CA THR A 336 -39.91 27.81 3.61
C THR A 336 -39.90 26.26 3.60
N PHE A 337 -38.84 25.75 4.26
CA PHE A 337 -38.79 24.72 5.31
C PHE A 337 -39.71 23.48 5.22
N GLU A 338 -39.19 22.26 5.35
CA GLU A 338 -38.96 21.48 6.56
C GLU A 338 -38.57 20.01 6.26
N HIS A 339 -37.66 19.53 7.08
CA HIS A 339 -37.49 18.19 7.68
C HIS A 339 -37.99 16.92 6.98
N PHE A 340 -37.03 16.02 6.67
CA PHE A 340 -36.84 14.75 7.43
C PHE A 340 -35.43 14.22 7.18
#